data_f4bdcf39afa68065d50a772af2009f1e
#
_entry.id   f4bdcf39afa68065d50a772af2009f1e
#
_cell.length_a   1.000
_cell.length_b   1.000
_cell.length_c   1.000
_cell.angle_alpha   90.00
_cell.angle_beta   90.00
_cell.angle_gamma   90.00
#
_symmetry.space_group_name_H-M   'P 1'
#
loop_
_entity.id
_entity.type
_entity.pdbx_description
1 polymer ?
#
loop_
_entity_poly.entity_id
_entity_poly.type
_entity_poly.pdbx_seq_one_letter_code
_entity_poly.pdbx_strand_id
1 'polypeptide(L)'
;MNIFKKTILTVLASLLVIGNVYADKIKIGTEGAYPPWNSKDASGNLIGFEVELAKELCAIMKHECTIVEQDWDGMIPALLMRKFDAIMAGMSITAERQKTITFSQGYADEVASLAVMKGSSLEGMDTPEGVNLTLGGSSVKKALKTITGALAGKTVCT
;
A
#
# COMPACT_ATOMS: atom_id res chain seq x y z
N MET A 1 30.23 34.97 46.06
CA MET A 1 29.60 34.74 44.77
C MET A 1 28.21 34.20 45.07
N ASN A 2 27.20 35.04 44.85
CA ASN A 2 25.89 34.94 45.46
C ASN A 2 25.07 33.74 44.97
N ILE A 3 24.35 33.11 45.88
CA ILE A 3 23.44 31.99 45.66
C ILE A 3 22.49 32.29 44.47
N PHE A 4 22.06 33.53 44.31
CA PHE A 4 21.25 34.03 43.20
C PHE A 4 21.88 33.83 41.81
N LYS A 5 23.18 33.99 41.65
CA LYS A 5 23.88 33.75 40.37
C LYS A 5 24.00 32.26 40.03
N LYS A 6 24.08 31.39 41.03
CA LYS A 6 24.11 29.93 40.83
C LYS A 6 22.75 29.43 40.41
N THR A 7 21.65 29.92 40.99
CA THR A 7 20.28 29.52 40.66
C THR A 7 19.89 29.92 39.23
N ILE A 8 20.27 31.11 38.79
CA ILE A 8 20.01 31.59 37.43
C ILE A 8 20.79 30.75 36.39
N LEU A 9 22.03 30.38 36.71
CA LEU A 9 22.84 29.57 35.80
C LEU A 9 22.29 28.13 35.65
N THR A 10 21.70 27.58 36.72
CA THR A 10 21.11 26.22 36.70
C THR A 10 19.79 26.19 35.92
N VAL A 11 18.98 27.25 36.05
CA VAL A 11 17.71 27.38 35.29
C VAL A 11 17.97 27.62 33.79
N LEU A 12 19.03 28.36 33.45
CA LEU A 12 19.39 28.58 32.03
C LEU A 12 19.95 27.30 31.37
N ALA A 13 20.62 26.43 32.12
CA ALA A 13 21.16 25.17 31.62
C ALA A 13 20.07 24.12 31.38
N SER A 14 18.95 24.14 32.10
CA SER A 14 17.83 23.21 31.91
C SER A 14 16.93 23.56 30.72
N LEU A 15 17.02 24.75 30.15
CA LEU A 15 16.26 25.18 28.97
C LEU A 15 16.92 24.79 27.64
N LEU A 16 18.12 24.21 27.65
CA LEU A 16 18.86 23.84 26.44
C LEU A 16 18.70 22.39 26.04
N VAL A 17 17.91 21.58 26.77
CA VAL A 17 17.49 20.22 26.33
C VAL A 17 16.23 20.39 25.48
N ILE A 18 16.31 21.17 24.40
CA ILE A 18 15.37 21.01 23.27
C ILE A 18 15.81 19.73 22.60
N GLY A 19 15.20 18.62 23.01
CA GLY A 19 15.39 17.35 22.34
C GLY A 19 15.13 17.58 20.85
N ASN A 20 16.13 17.34 20.02
CA ASN A 20 15.92 17.19 18.60
C ASN A 20 14.90 16.05 18.46
N VAL A 21 13.64 16.39 18.22
CA VAL A 21 12.66 15.43 17.72
C VAL A 21 13.15 15.09 16.33
N TYR A 22 14.01 14.07 16.23
CA TYR A 22 14.28 13.45 14.94
C TYR A 22 12.94 12.94 14.43
N ALA A 23 12.45 13.53 13.37
CA ALA A 23 11.35 12.95 12.63
C ALA A 23 11.81 11.54 12.22
N ASP A 24 11.09 10.52 12.67
CA ASP A 24 11.41 9.15 12.28
C ASP A 24 11.39 9.06 10.76
N LYS A 25 12.43 8.44 10.20
CA LYS A 25 12.53 8.21 8.76
C LYS A 25 11.71 6.96 8.43
N ILE A 26 10.65 7.14 7.65
CA ILE A 26 9.77 6.05 7.23
C ILE A 26 10.16 5.63 5.81
N LYS A 27 10.34 4.35 5.58
CA LYS A 27 10.51 3.77 4.25
C LYS A 27 9.23 3.11 3.80
N ILE A 28 8.78 3.43 2.60
CA ILE A 28 7.55 2.87 2.00
C ILE A 28 7.94 2.09 0.76
N GLY A 29 7.63 0.80 0.74
CA GLY A 29 7.84 -0.08 -0.41
C GLY A 29 6.72 0.07 -1.44
N THR A 30 7.08 0.20 -2.71
CA THR A 30 6.16 0.18 -3.86
C THR A 30 6.76 -0.61 -5.01
N GLU A 31 5.93 -1.10 -5.93
CA GLU A 31 6.42 -1.93 -7.04
C GLU A 31 7.01 -1.09 -8.18
N GLY A 32 6.38 0.04 -8.51
CA GLY A 32 6.79 0.87 -9.65
C GLY A 32 6.43 0.30 -11.02
N ALA A 33 5.50 -0.67 -11.09
CA ALA A 33 5.09 -1.37 -12.30
C ALA A 33 3.57 -1.47 -12.50
N TYR A 34 2.78 -0.77 -11.71
CA TYR A 34 1.32 -0.83 -11.70
C TYR A 34 0.65 0.54 -11.97
N PRO A 35 0.70 1.07 -13.20
CA PRO A 35 0.04 2.32 -13.54
C PRO A 35 -1.50 2.20 -13.51
N PRO A 36 -2.25 3.24 -13.10
CA PRO A 36 -1.78 4.57 -12.69
C PRO A 36 -1.40 4.67 -11.20
N TRP A 37 -1.44 3.56 -10.46
CA TRP A 37 -1.19 3.53 -9.02
C TRP A 37 0.26 3.87 -8.69
N ASN A 38 1.18 3.10 -9.22
CA ASN A 38 2.62 3.31 -9.09
C ASN A 38 3.33 2.84 -10.36
N SER A 39 4.27 3.63 -10.85
CA SER A 39 5.03 3.35 -12.07
C SER A 39 6.34 4.13 -12.06
N LYS A 40 7.11 3.99 -13.13
CA LYS A 40 8.32 4.80 -13.34
C LYS A 40 8.15 5.71 -14.56
N ASP A 41 8.66 6.94 -14.43
CA ASP A 41 8.79 7.84 -15.56
C ASP A 41 9.96 7.44 -16.48
N ALA A 42 10.14 8.17 -17.58
CA ALA A 42 11.23 7.92 -18.53
C ALA A 42 12.65 8.08 -17.94
N SER A 43 12.76 8.75 -16.79
CA SER A 43 14.01 8.96 -16.06
C SER A 43 14.21 7.91 -14.93
N GLY A 44 13.25 7.00 -14.75
CA GLY A 44 13.28 5.96 -13.73
C GLY A 44 12.76 6.41 -12.35
N ASN A 45 12.19 7.61 -12.23
CA ASN A 45 11.63 8.06 -10.97
C ASN A 45 10.27 7.40 -10.71
N LEU A 46 10.02 7.04 -9.46
CA LEU A 46 8.72 6.53 -9.03
C LEU A 46 7.66 7.64 -9.07
N ILE A 47 6.57 7.37 -9.76
CA ILE A 47 5.43 8.26 -9.99
C ILE A 47 4.11 7.49 -9.82
N GLY A 48 3.00 8.20 -9.73
CA GLY A 48 1.66 7.64 -9.68
C GLY A 48 0.89 8.05 -8.43
N PHE A 49 -0.39 7.70 -8.40
CA PHE A 49 -1.31 8.09 -7.33
C PHE A 49 -0.77 7.73 -5.93
N GLU A 50 -0.29 6.51 -5.75
CA GLU A 50 0.21 6.03 -4.45
C GLU A 50 1.50 6.71 -4.01
N VAL A 51 2.35 7.06 -4.98
CA VAL A 51 3.59 7.80 -4.71
C VAL A 51 3.27 9.21 -4.19
N GLU A 52 2.30 9.89 -4.80
CA GLU A 52 1.86 11.19 -4.33
C GLU A 52 1.10 11.11 -2.99
N LEU A 53 0.21 10.12 -2.85
CA LEU A 53 -0.49 9.87 -1.58
C LEU A 53 0.49 9.61 -0.43
N ALA A 54 1.52 8.81 -0.66
CA ALA A 54 2.56 8.55 0.34
C ALA A 54 3.27 9.84 0.76
N LYS A 55 3.63 10.72 -0.18
CA LYS A 55 4.25 12.02 0.11
C LYS A 55 3.34 12.90 0.96
N GLU A 56 2.07 13.00 0.61
CA GLU A 56 1.08 13.78 1.35
C GLU A 56 0.86 13.25 2.78
N LEU A 57 0.73 11.94 2.94
CA LEU A 57 0.61 11.32 4.26
C LEU A 57 1.83 11.61 5.12
N CYS A 58 3.03 11.51 4.56
CA CYS A 58 4.27 11.82 5.27
C CYS A 58 4.35 13.28 5.68
N ALA A 59 3.92 14.20 4.83
CA ALA A 59 3.84 15.62 5.14
C ALA A 59 2.87 15.90 6.29
N ILE A 60 1.68 15.29 6.28
CA ILE A 60 0.68 15.42 7.35
C ILE A 60 1.23 14.86 8.66
N MET A 61 1.89 13.73 8.64
CA MET A 61 2.50 13.09 9.81
C MET A 61 3.76 13.83 10.30
N LYS A 62 4.29 14.77 9.51
CA LYS A 62 5.56 15.46 9.76
C LYS A 62 6.76 14.51 9.89
N HIS A 63 6.75 13.43 9.10
CA HIS A 63 7.85 12.49 8.99
C HIS A 63 8.61 12.66 7.68
N GLU A 64 9.90 12.34 7.70
CA GLU A 64 10.69 12.20 6.48
C GLU A 64 10.47 10.81 5.90
N CYS A 65 9.93 10.71 4.67
CA CYS A 65 9.68 9.43 4.03
C CYS A 65 10.57 9.21 2.81
N THR A 66 10.95 7.96 2.61
CA THR A 66 11.63 7.50 1.40
C THR A 66 10.80 6.41 0.76
N ILE A 67 10.50 6.54 -0.55
CA ILE A 67 9.80 5.51 -1.29
C ILE A 67 10.85 4.60 -1.94
N VAL A 68 10.72 3.30 -1.72
CA VAL A 68 11.69 2.27 -2.15
C VAL A 68 11.01 1.33 -3.13
N GLU A 69 11.66 1.10 -4.26
CA GLU A 69 11.22 0.11 -5.24
C GLU A 69 11.50 -1.31 -4.74
N GLN A 70 10.55 -2.21 -4.92
CA GLN A 70 10.66 -3.62 -4.61
C GLN A 70 9.75 -4.42 -5.53
N ASP A 71 10.28 -5.42 -6.21
CA ASP A 71 9.48 -6.34 -7.03
C ASP A 71 8.38 -7.01 -6.21
N TRP A 72 7.22 -7.23 -6.85
CA TRP A 72 6.00 -7.73 -6.21
C TRP A 72 6.22 -9.00 -5.39
N ASP A 73 6.86 -10.02 -5.95
CA ASP A 73 7.09 -11.31 -5.28
C ASP A 73 7.92 -11.18 -3.99
N GLY A 74 8.76 -10.15 -3.94
CA GLY A 74 9.59 -9.82 -2.77
C GLY A 74 8.97 -8.87 -1.77
N MET A 75 7.79 -8.32 -2.02
CA MET A 75 7.21 -7.21 -1.27
C MET A 75 6.96 -7.59 0.22
N ILE A 76 6.18 -8.62 0.49
CA ILE A 76 5.91 -9.08 1.86
C ILE A 76 7.18 -9.59 2.56
N PRO A 77 8.00 -10.46 1.94
CA PRO A 77 9.28 -10.83 2.52
C PRO A 77 10.18 -9.66 2.91
N ALA A 78 10.27 -8.63 2.07
CA ALA A 78 11.07 -7.44 2.34
C ALA A 78 10.53 -6.61 3.51
N LEU A 79 9.20 -6.49 3.65
CA LEU A 79 8.57 -5.87 4.82
C LEU A 79 8.92 -6.62 6.11
N LEU A 80 8.81 -7.95 6.10
CA LEU A 80 9.15 -8.78 7.26
C LEU A 80 10.63 -8.70 7.64
N MET A 81 11.50 -8.53 6.67
CA MET A 81 12.94 -8.26 6.88
C MET A 81 13.25 -6.80 7.23
N ARG A 82 12.24 -5.94 7.37
CA ARG A 82 12.39 -4.52 7.68
C ARG A 82 13.25 -3.73 6.68
N LYS A 83 13.19 -4.10 5.40
CA LYS A 83 13.80 -3.28 4.35
C LYS A 83 13.06 -1.95 4.17
N PHE A 84 11.77 -1.95 4.48
CA PHE A 84 10.89 -0.80 4.59
C PHE A 84 9.85 -1.04 5.70
N ASP A 85 9.15 0.01 6.10
CA ASP A 85 8.26 0.02 7.27
C ASP A 85 6.79 -0.20 6.88
N ALA A 86 6.44 0.14 5.65
CA ALA A 86 5.10 0.00 5.09
C ALA A 86 5.14 -0.34 3.60
N ILE A 87 4.06 -0.93 3.10
CA ILE A 87 3.83 -1.17 1.67
C ILE A 87 2.70 -0.26 1.19
N MET A 88 2.90 0.40 0.05
CA MET A 88 1.87 1.11 -0.70
C MET A 88 2.04 0.76 -2.18
N ALA A 89 1.32 -0.25 -2.64
CA ALA A 89 1.52 -0.88 -3.95
C ALA A 89 0.26 -1.58 -4.49
N GLY A 90 -0.93 -1.01 -4.28
CA GLY A 90 -2.20 -1.61 -4.72
C GLY A 90 -2.48 -2.98 -4.10
N MET A 91 -1.91 -3.26 -2.93
CA MET A 91 -1.99 -4.59 -2.34
C MET A 91 -3.38 -4.87 -1.76
N SER A 92 -4.13 -5.74 -2.41
CA SER A 92 -5.47 -6.16 -1.95
C SER A 92 -5.42 -6.79 -0.56
N ILE A 93 -6.37 -6.39 0.29
CA ILE A 93 -6.56 -6.96 1.63
C ILE A 93 -7.18 -8.35 1.47
N THR A 94 -6.41 -9.40 1.75
CA THR A 94 -6.88 -10.80 1.69
C THR A 94 -6.69 -11.49 3.04
N ALA A 95 -7.55 -12.46 3.33
CA ALA A 95 -7.44 -13.28 4.54
C ALA A 95 -6.09 -14.02 4.63
N GLU A 96 -5.51 -14.39 3.49
CA GLU A 96 -4.19 -15.05 3.46
C GLU A 96 -3.09 -14.08 3.86
N ARG A 97 -3.05 -12.89 3.28
CA ARG A 97 -2.05 -11.86 3.62
C ARG A 97 -2.18 -11.40 5.06
N GLN A 98 -3.41 -11.28 5.57
CA GLN A 98 -3.67 -10.88 6.96
C GLN A 98 -3.15 -11.87 8.02
N LYS A 99 -2.83 -13.10 7.64
CA LYS A 99 -2.14 -14.04 8.54
C LYS A 99 -0.69 -13.63 8.83
N THR A 100 -0.09 -12.84 7.96
CA THR A 100 1.34 -12.53 7.99
C THR A 100 1.62 -11.05 8.24
N ILE A 101 0.79 -10.17 7.70
CA ILE A 101 0.94 -8.70 7.79
C ILE A 101 -0.37 -8.05 8.20
N THR A 102 -0.28 -6.85 8.78
CA THR A 102 -1.44 -6.03 9.13
C THR A 102 -1.70 -5.00 8.04
N PHE A 103 -2.96 -4.72 7.76
CA PHE A 103 -3.39 -3.70 6.82
C PHE A 103 -4.01 -2.50 7.53
N SER A 104 -3.89 -1.33 6.93
CA SER A 104 -4.72 -0.16 7.23
C SER A 104 -6.16 -0.38 6.74
N GLN A 105 -6.99 0.65 6.85
CA GLN A 105 -8.25 0.72 6.08
C GLN A 105 -7.91 0.79 4.59
N GLY A 106 -8.83 0.30 3.73
CA GLY A 106 -8.71 0.47 2.28
C GLY A 106 -8.73 1.96 1.92
N TYR A 107 -7.81 2.39 1.05
CA TYR A 107 -7.75 3.76 0.54
C TYR A 107 -8.29 3.88 -0.89
N ALA A 108 -8.52 2.75 -1.56
CA ALA A 108 -9.12 2.69 -2.89
C ALA A 108 -9.79 1.33 -3.12
N ASP A 109 -10.75 1.30 -4.03
CA ASP A 109 -11.34 0.07 -4.55
C ASP A 109 -10.87 -0.15 -5.99
N GLU A 110 -10.58 -1.39 -6.34
CA GLU A 110 -10.20 -1.79 -7.68
C GLU A 110 -11.28 -2.65 -8.32
N VAL A 111 -11.48 -2.45 -9.62
CA VAL A 111 -12.39 -3.29 -10.42
C VAL A 111 -11.55 -4.31 -11.19
N ALA A 112 -11.70 -5.58 -10.84
CA ALA A 112 -11.12 -6.67 -11.60
C ALA A 112 -12.08 -7.08 -12.73
N SER A 113 -11.54 -7.27 -13.95
CA SER A 113 -12.28 -7.71 -15.11
C SER A 113 -11.57 -8.86 -15.81
N LEU A 114 -12.33 -9.75 -16.42
CA LEU A 114 -11.79 -10.79 -17.28
C LEU A 114 -11.72 -10.29 -18.72
N ALA A 115 -10.54 -10.26 -19.30
CA ALA A 115 -10.36 -10.02 -20.72
C ALA A 115 -10.47 -11.35 -21.47
N VAL A 116 -11.31 -11.38 -22.50
CA VAL A 116 -11.54 -12.56 -23.33
C VAL A 116 -11.42 -12.20 -24.81
N MET A 117 -11.10 -13.16 -25.63
CA MET A 117 -11.07 -12.98 -27.10
C MET A 117 -12.48 -12.66 -27.61
N LYS A 118 -12.59 -11.66 -28.47
CA LYS A 118 -13.83 -11.33 -29.17
C LYS A 118 -14.28 -12.55 -30.01
N GLY A 119 -15.55 -12.89 -29.92
CA GLY A 119 -16.10 -14.10 -30.57
C GLY A 119 -15.85 -15.40 -29.82
N SER A 120 -15.22 -15.36 -28.63
CA SER A 120 -15.04 -16.57 -27.81
C SER A 120 -16.34 -16.97 -27.11
N SER A 121 -16.41 -18.20 -26.65
CA SER A 121 -17.56 -18.72 -25.85
C SER A 121 -17.71 -18.06 -24.49
N LEU A 122 -16.75 -17.20 -24.10
CA LEU A 122 -16.77 -16.43 -22.86
C LEU A 122 -17.26 -14.99 -23.06
N GLU A 123 -17.38 -14.54 -24.32
CA GLU A 123 -17.93 -13.21 -24.62
C GLU A 123 -19.40 -13.14 -24.18
N GLY A 124 -19.77 -12.07 -23.50
CA GLY A 124 -21.12 -11.90 -22.96
C GLY A 124 -21.46 -12.76 -21.75
N MET A 125 -20.46 -13.32 -21.08
CA MET A 125 -20.68 -14.04 -19.82
C MET A 125 -21.37 -13.12 -18.80
N ASP A 126 -22.57 -13.52 -18.35
CA ASP A 126 -23.36 -12.79 -17.38
C ASP A 126 -22.70 -12.87 -15.99
N THR A 127 -21.87 -11.90 -15.70
CA THR A 127 -21.31 -11.71 -14.34
C THR A 127 -22.02 -10.54 -13.68
N PRO A 128 -22.47 -10.69 -12.41
CA PRO A 128 -23.07 -9.57 -11.70
C PRO A 128 -22.10 -8.40 -11.63
N GLU A 129 -22.54 -7.23 -12.09
CA GLU A 129 -21.76 -6.00 -11.98
C GLU A 129 -21.61 -5.56 -10.51
N GLY A 130 -20.48 -4.94 -10.18
CA GLY A 130 -20.24 -4.30 -8.89
C GLY A 130 -20.18 -5.25 -7.69
N VAL A 131 -19.84 -6.52 -7.90
CA VAL A 131 -19.67 -7.47 -6.79
C VAL A 131 -18.35 -7.24 -6.08
N ASN A 132 -18.42 -6.74 -4.85
CA ASN A 132 -17.22 -6.61 -4.01
C ASN A 132 -16.86 -7.96 -3.39
N LEU A 133 -15.78 -8.56 -3.87
CA LEU A 133 -15.33 -9.89 -3.44
C LEU A 133 -14.88 -9.95 -1.98
N THR A 134 -14.49 -8.82 -1.39
CA THR A 134 -14.03 -8.75 0.01
C THR A 134 -15.18 -8.80 1.01
N LEU A 135 -16.37 -8.36 0.61
CA LEU A 135 -17.53 -8.33 1.48
C LEU A 135 -18.19 -9.72 1.68
N GLY A 136 -17.92 -10.65 0.78
CA GLY A 136 -18.54 -11.97 0.83
C GLY A 136 -20.05 -11.93 0.53
N GLY A 137 -20.76 -13.01 0.88
CA GLY A 137 -22.22 -13.09 0.78
C GLY A 137 -22.73 -13.89 -0.42
N SER A 138 -24.06 -13.89 -0.62
CA SER A 138 -24.71 -14.69 -1.65
C SER A 138 -24.42 -14.23 -3.08
N SER A 139 -24.32 -12.92 -3.30
CA SER A 139 -23.95 -12.33 -4.59
C SER A 139 -22.56 -12.74 -5.03
N VAL A 140 -21.58 -12.70 -4.11
CA VAL A 140 -20.20 -13.14 -4.37
C VAL A 140 -20.18 -14.64 -4.71
N LYS A 141 -20.88 -15.48 -3.94
CA LYS A 141 -20.96 -16.92 -4.21
C LYS A 141 -21.57 -17.21 -5.59
N LYS A 142 -22.61 -16.46 -5.98
CA LYS A 142 -23.23 -16.58 -7.31
C LYS A 142 -22.24 -16.19 -8.41
N ALA A 143 -21.58 -15.04 -8.28
CA ALA A 143 -20.60 -14.55 -9.25
C ALA A 143 -19.44 -15.55 -9.41
N LEU A 144 -18.84 -16.00 -8.32
CA LEU A 144 -17.77 -16.99 -8.33
C LEU A 144 -18.20 -18.30 -8.99
N LYS A 145 -19.44 -18.80 -8.72
CA LYS A 145 -19.95 -20.01 -9.35
C LYS A 145 -20.09 -19.84 -10.87
N THR A 146 -20.58 -18.69 -11.33
CA THR A 146 -20.70 -18.39 -12.76
C THR A 146 -19.32 -18.36 -13.42
N ILE A 147 -18.38 -17.62 -12.85
CA ILE A 147 -17.01 -17.48 -13.37
C ILE A 147 -16.29 -18.83 -13.39
N THR A 148 -16.28 -19.56 -12.27
CA THR A 148 -15.62 -20.87 -12.19
C THR A 148 -16.23 -21.89 -13.14
N GLY A 149 -17.54 -21.89 -13.31
CA GLY A 149 -18.20 -22.77 -14.27
C GLY A 149 -17.82 -22.47 -15.73
N ALA A 150 -17.76 -21.20 -16.08
CA ALA A 150 -17.38 -20.75 -17.43
C ALA A 150 -15.89 -21.00 -17.75
N LEU A 151 -15.02 -20.91 -16.74
CA LEU A 151 -13.57 -21.09 -16.87
C LEU A 151 -13.12 -22.54 -16.66
N ALA A 152 -14.02 -23.47 -16.37
CA ALA A 152 -13.66 -24.86 -16.15
C ALA A 152 -12.90 -25.46 -17.37
N GLY A 153 -11.72 -26.01 -17.11
CA GLY A 153 -10.83 -26.56 -18.14
C GLY A 153 -10.12 -25.52 -19.02
N LYS A 154 -10.14 -24.24 -18.66
CA LYS A 154 -9.43 -23.17 -19.38
C LYS A 154 -8.22 -22.69 -18.60
N THR A 155 -7.22 -22.19 -19.31
CA THR A 155 -6.06 -21.52 -18.72
C THR A 155 -6.36 -20.02 -18.57
N VAL A 156 -6.14 -19.48 -17.39
CA VAL A 156 -6.28 -18.05 -17.08
C VAL A 156 -4.90 -17.50 -16.78
N CYS A 157 -4.53 -16.38 -17.42
CA CYS A 157 -3.34 -15.61 -17.09
C CYS A 157 -3.72 -14.54 -16.05
N THR A 158 -2.89 -14.40 -15.03
CA THR A 158 -3.03 -13.38 -13.98
C THR A 158 -1.73 -12.60 -13.87
#